data_ef95906616e1173eb7651ddf9501788a
#
_entry.id   ef95906616e1173eb7651ddf9501788a
#
_cell.length_a   1.000
_cell.length_b   1.000
_cell.length_c   1.000
_cell.angle_alpha   90.00
_cell.angle_beta   90.00
_cell.angle_gamma   90.00
#
_symmetry.space_group_name_H-M   'P 1'
#
loop_
_entity.id
_entity.type
_entity.pdbx_description
1 polymer ?
#
loop_
_entity_poly.entity_id
_entity_poly.type
_entity_poly.pdbx_seq_one_letter_code
_entity_poly.pdbx_strand_id
1 'polypeptide(L)'
;MINYSIIIPHKNIPNLLQRCLDSIPNREDVQIIVVDDNSDPNIVDFDKFPGLNRSNVEVIFTKEGKGAGYARNTGIKYVKGKWLLFSDADDYFSENVNRLFDDYENSVMDVIYIPYKTIDLITGEDLEDGLCVTNLEEDLYKKRSDTLRYRCYSPWAKMVKVSMIERYSIRFEEVVASNDVWFSVNVGYVAKEIDICNYIVYIRNVRYGSLQYSLNKEYLLSRIKVGYKVNDFLYDINKIEYYNYTLWFVLALIKIGLLLFFKQMIIYIYKTHINVQLRSIYRFFKEVVYRIIQ
;
A
#
# COMPACT_ATOMS: atom_id res chain seq x y z
N MET A 1 -23.65 1.52 15.31
CA MET A 1 -23.38 2.05 13.93
C MET A 1 -21.93 1.74 13.62
N ILE A 2 -21.62 1.28 12.41
CA ILE A 2 -20.23 0.96 12.04
C ILE A 2 -19.49 2.28 11.73
N ASN A 3 -18.39 2.53 12.45
CA ASN A 3 -17.51 3.68 12.21
C ASN A 3 -16.31 3.31 11.34
N TYR A 4 -15.78 2.09 11.51
CA TYR A 4 -14.54 1.66 10.86
C TYR A 4 -14.77 0.39 10.04
N SER A 5 -14.26 0.35 8.81
CA SER A 5 -14.17 -0.87 8.01
C SER A 5 -12.71 -1.14 7.68
N ILE A 6 -12.26 -2.36 7.90
CA ILE A 6 -10.90 -2.81 7.62
C ILE A 6 -10.95 -3.87 6.54
N ILE A 7 -10.28 -3.66 5.40
CA ILE A 7 -10.22 -4.63 4.32
C ILE A 7 -8.87 -5.36 4.36
N ILE A 8 -8.93 -6.70 4.33
CA ILE A 8 -7.76 -7.58 4.39
C ILE A 8 -7.78 -8.50 3.17
N PRO A 9 -6.97 -8.25 2.12
CA PRO A 9 -6.77 -9.21 1.04
C PRO A 9 -5.99 -10.42 1.56
N HIS A 10 -6.42 -11.61 1.25
CA HIS A 10 -5.79 -12.86 1.68
C HIS A 10 -5.50 -13.78 0.49
N LYS A 11 -4.39 -14.53 0.56
CA LYS A 11 -4.11 -15.68 -0.30
C LYS A 11 -3.10 -16.63 0.35
N ASN A 12 -3.49 -17.88 0.59
CA ASN A 12 -2.61 -18.97 1.00
C ASN A 12 -1.81 -18.78 2.32
N ILE A 13 -2.24 -17.91 3.23
CA ILE A 13 -1.53 -17.62 4.51
C ILE A 13 -2.48 -17.60 5.72
N PRO A 14 -3.29 -18.64 5.97
CA PRO A 14 -4.35 -18.59 6.98
C PRO A 14 -3.83 -18.30 8.38
N ASN A 15 -2.64 -18.82 8.76
CA ASN A 15 -2.07 -18.58 10.10
C ASN A 15 -1.66 -17.11 10.32
N LEU A 16 -1.14 -16.45 9.29
CA LEU A 16 -0.81 -15.03 9.37
C LEU A 16 -2.07 -14.18 9.38
N LEU A 17 -3.08 -14.54 8.59
CA LEU A 17 -4.39 -13.89 8.64
C LEU A 17 -5.01 -13.99 10.04
N GLN A 18 -4.94 -15.15 10.71
CA GLN A 18 -5.45 -15.29 12.06
C GLN A 18 -4.76 -14.31 13.02
N ARG A 19 -3.42 -14.21 12.97
CA ARG A 19 -2.65 -13.23 13.76
C ARG A 19 -3.08 -11.79 13.46
N CYS A 20 -3.28 -11.46 12.18
CA CYS A 20 -3.77 -10.13 11.78
C CYS A 20 -5.15 -9.86 12.42
N LEU A 21 -6.08 -10.79 12.32
CA LEU A 21 -7.41 -10.68 12.91
C LEU A 21 -7.37 -10.54 14.44
N ASP A 22 -6.52 -11.30 15.12
CA ASP A 22 -6.37 -11.26 16.58
C ASP A 22 -5.84 -9.90 17.07
N SER A 23 -5.10 -9.18 16.24
CA SER A 23 -4.61 -7.82 16.54
C SER A 23 -5.67 -6.72 16.44
N ILE A 24 -6.80 -7.00 15.78
CA ILE A 24 -7.88 -6.04 15.62
C ILE A 24 -8.88 -6.22 16.77
N PRO A 25 -9.22 -5.13 17.49
CA PRO A 25 -10.14 -5.22 18.63
C PRO A 25 -11.53 -5.70 18.22
N ASN A 26 -12.18 -6.46 19.08
CA ASN A 26 -13.56 -6.89 18.89
C ASN A 26 -14.53 -5.81 19.37
N ARG A 27 -14.74 -4.77 18.54
CA ARG A 27 -15.62 -3.64 18.81
C ARG A 27 -16.87 -3.72 17.91
N GLU A 28 -18.00 -3.29 18.44
CA GLU A 28 -19.28 -3.26 17.69
C GLU A 28 -19.31 -2.22 16.55
N ASP A 29 -18.43 -1.22 16.62
CA ASP A 29 -18.29 -0.17 15.60
C ASP A 29 -17.22 -0.49 14.53
N VAL A 30 -16.56 -1.67 14.59
CA VAL A 30 -15.54 -2.12 13.66
C VAL A 30 -16.06 -3.29 12.83
N GLN A 31 -16.08 -3.10 11.51
CA GLN A 31 -16.30 -4.15 10.51
C GLN A 31 -14.95 -4.61 9.93
N ILE A 32 -14.75 -5.90 9.79
CA ILE A 32 -13.60 -6.48 9.13
C ILE A 32 -14.09 -7.24 7.89
N ILE A 33 -13.49 -6.97 6.74
CA ILE A 33 -13.83 -7.59 5.47
C ILE A 33 -12.57 -8.32 4.96
N VAL A 34 -12.58 -9.64 5.08
CA VAL A 34 -11.52 -10.50 4.52
C VAL A 34 -11.92 -10.92 3.12
N VAL A 35 -11.05 -10.67 2.15
CA VAL A 35 -11.28 -11.08 0.76
C VAL A 35 -10.22 -12.10 0.36
N ASP A 36 -10.61 -13.35 0.26
CA ASP A 36 -9.75 -14.43 -0.22
C ASP A 36 -9.67 -14.40 -1.75
N ASP A 37 -8.45 -14.27 -2.28
CA ASP A 37 -8.18 -14.19 -3.71
C ASP A 37 -7.90 -15.57 -4.32
N ASN A 38 -8.84 -16.49 -4.20
CA ASN A 38 -8.76 -17.85 -4.74
C ASN A 38 -7.56 -18.62 -4.18
N SER A 39 -7.55 -18.85 -2.87
CA SER A 39 -6.56 -19.68 -2.20
C SER A 39 -6.66 -21.15 -2.61
N ASP A 40 -5.51 -21.84 -2.54
CA ASP A 40 -5.41 -23.28 -2.83
C ASP A 40 -6.05 -24.11 -1.69
N PRO A 41 -7.03 -24.98 -1.98
CA PRO A 41 -7.68 -25.83 -0.98
C PRO A 41 -6.73 -26.86 -0.32
N ASN A 42 -5.55 -27.09 -0.89
CA ASN A 42 -4.52 -27.91 -0.24
C ASN A 42 -3.75 -27.14 0.84
N ILE A 43 -3.87 -25.81 0.86
CA ILE A 43 -3.18 -24.93 1.83
C ILE A 43 -4.19 -24.36 2.84
N VAL A 44 -5.40 -24.10 2.41
CA VAL A 44 -6.43 -23.42 3.20
C VAL A 44 -7.61 -24.35 3.44
N ASP A 45 -7.91 -24.62 4.72
CA ASP A 45 -9.13 -25.29 5.14
C ASP A 45 -10.27 -24.25 5.17
N PHE A 46 -11.14 -24.29 4.16
CA PHE A 46 -12.25 -23.34 4.03
C PHE A 46 -13.34 -23.52 5.07
N ASP A 47 -13.47 -24.71 5.67
CA ASP A 47 -14.45 -24.98 6.76
C ASP A 47 -13.97 -24.35 8.09
N LYS A 48 -12.67 -24.15 8.23
CA LYS A 48 -12.02 -23.52 9.39
C LYS A 48 -11.30 -22.20 9.03
N PHE A 49 -11.79 -21.54 8.01
CA PHE A 49 -11.15 -20.29 7.54
C PHE A 49 -11.15 -19.22 8.64
N PRO A 50 -10.02 -18.51 8.85
CA PRO A 50 -9.92 -17.48 9.89
C PRO A 50 -11.00 -16.41 9.74
N GLY A 51 -11.66 -16.09 10.84
CA GLY A 51 -12.70 -15.06 10.90
C GLY A 51 -14.14 -15.55 10.73
N LEU A 52 -14.41 -16.78 10.26
CA LEU A 52 -15.78 -17.28 10.06
C LEU A 52 -16.64 -17.25 11.35
N ASN A 53 -16.02 -17.46 12.50
CA ASN A 53 -16.73 -17.50 13.79
C ASN A 53 -16.70 -16.16 14.55
N ARG A 54 -16.24 -15.07 13.92
CA ARG A 54 -16.12 -13.75 14.54
C ARG A 54 -17.21 -12.83 13.99
N SER A 55 -18.09 -12.34 14.86
CA SER A 55 -19.33 -11.63 14.50
C SER A 55 -19.14 -10.35 13.71
N ASN A 56 -17.98 -9.68 13.85
CA ASN A 56 -17.66 -8.45 13.12
C ASN A 56 -16.78 -8.71 11.88
N VAL A 57 -16.56 -9.97 11.47
CA VAL A 57 -15.81 -10.36 10.28
C VAL A 57 -16.75 -10.89 9.20
N GLU A 58 -16.63 -10.33 8.01
CA GLU A 58 -17.27 -10.82 6.79
C GLU A 58 -16.20 -11.39 5.86
N VAL A 59 -16.31 -12.67 5.49
CA VAL A 59 -15.35 -13.35 4.62
C VAL A 59 -15.95 -13.50 3.23
N ILE A 60 -15.22 -13.04 2.21
CA ILE A 60 -15.63 -13.10 0.80
C ILE A 60 -14.63 -13.98 0.06
N PHE A 61 -15.09 -15.07 -0.52
CA PHE A 61 -14.28 -15.94 -1.36
C PHE A 61 -14.45 -15.58 -2.83
N THR A 62 -13.36 -15.14 -3.48
CA THR A 62 -13.35 -14.91 -4.92
C THR A 62 -12.79 -16.15 -5.64
N LYS A 63 -13.12 -16.30 -6.92
CA LYS A 63 -12.64 -17.44 -7.74
C LYS A 63 -11.65 -16.98 -8.82
N GLU A 64 -11.44 -15.68 -8.96
CA GLU A 64 -10.73 -15.09 -10.08
C GLU A 64 -9.21 -15.13 -9.90
N GLY A 65 -8.68 -15.00 -8.69
CA GLY A 65 -7.24 -15.00 -8.42
C GLY A 65 -6.51 -13.83 -9.08
N LYS A 66 -7.12 -12.63 -9.08
CA LYS A 66 -6.60 -11.44 -9.80
C LYS A 66 -5.66 -10.58 -8.96
N GLY A 67 -5.31 -11.00 -7.75
CA GLY A 67 -4.37 -10.33 -6.88
C GLY A 67 -4.98 -9.31 -5.93
N ALA A 68 -4.11 -8.74 -5.07
CA ALA A 68 -4.52 -7.91 -3.94
C ALA A 68 -5.30 -6.64 -4.34
N GLY A 69 -5.02 -6.04 -5.51
CA GLY A 69 -5.79 -4.89 -6.01
C GLY A 69 -7.26 -5.23 -6.26
N TYR A 70 -7.51 -6.34 -6.93
CA TYR A 70 -8.86 -6.85 -7.16
C TYR A 70 -9.57 -7.22 -5.85
N ALA A 71 -8.87 -7.90 -4.94
CA ALA A 71 -9.42 -8.25 -3.63
C ALA A 71 -9.81 -7.01 -2.82
N ARG A 72 -8.96 -5.97 -2.77
CA ARG A 72 -9.29 -4.71 -2.11
C ARG A 72 -10.48 -4.00 -2.78
N ASN A 73 -10.54 -3.95 -4.12
CA ASN A 73 -11.68 -3.40 -4.85
C ASN A 73 -12.99 -4.16 -4.57
N THR A 74 -12.89 -5.48 -4.42
CA THR A 74 -14.04 -6.31 -4.03
C THR A 74 -14.50 -5.94 -2.62
N GLY A 75 -13.58 -5.85 -1.65
CA GLY A 75 -13.89 -5.46 -0.28
C GLY A 75 -14.53 -4.08 -0.17
N ILE A 76 -14.10 -3.09 -0.98
CA ILE A 76 -14.67 -1.73 -0.99
C ILE A 76 -16.19 -1.73 -1.23
N LYS A 77 -16.74 -2.71 -1.94
CA LYS A 77 -18.18 -2.82 -2.22
C LYS A 77 -19.03 -3.16 -0.97
N TYR A 78 -18.41 -3.68 0.08
CA TYR A 78 -19.06 -4.14 1.31
C TYR A 78 -18.81 -3.22 2.50
N VAL A 79 -18.09 -2.12 2.32
CA VAL A 79 -17.76 -1.15 3.36
C VAL A 79 -19.02 -0.49 3.91
N LYS A 80 -19.16 -0.47 5.25
CA LYS A 80 -20.29 0.16 5.98
C LYS A 80 -19.81 1.28 6.89
N GLY A 81 -18.51 1.36 7.16
CA GLY A 81 -17.93 2.35 8.08
C GLY A 81 -17.85 3.74 7.48
N LYS A 82 -17.68 4.73 8.36
CA LYS A 82 -17.33 6.12 8.01
C LYS A 82 -15.87 6.19 7.52
N TRP A 83 -15.00 5.36 8.13
CA TRP A 83 -13.57 5.28 7.86
C TRP A 83 -13.19 3.93 7.26
N LEU A 84 -12.28 3.97 6.30
CA LEU A 84 -11.72 2.80 5.64
C LEU A 84 -10.23 2.67 5.96
N LEU A 85 -9.84 1.51 6.44
CA LEU A 85 -8.45 1.07 6.62
C LEU A 85 -8.19 -0.16 5.75
N PHE A 86 -6.92 -0.40 5.47
CA PHE A 86 -6.46 -1.64 4.87
C PHE A 86 -5.42 -2.29 5.79
N SER A 87 -5.33 -3.61 5.72
CA SER A 87 -4.24 -4.37 6.32
C SER A 87 -3.83 -5.48 5.36
N ASP A 88 -2.54 -5.74 5.26
CA ASP A 88 -2.08 -6.94 4.57
C ASP A 88 -2.18 -8.14 5.54
N ALA A 89 -2.56 -9.32 5.03
CA ALA A 89 -2.84 -10.49 5.86
C ALA A 89 -1.61 -11.05 6.60
N ASP A 90 -0.40 -10.67 6.20
CA ASP A 90 0.87 -11.03 6.85
C ASP A 90 1.36 -9.99 7.87
N ASP A 91 0.64 -8.88 8.03
CA ASP A 91 0.91 -7.80 8.97
C ASP A 91 -0.04 -7.84 10.19
N TYR A 92 0.07 -6.87 11.10
CA TYR A 92 -0.84 -6.75 12.24
C TYR A 92 -0.85 -5.32 12.83
N PHE A 93 -1.89 -5.02 13.61
CA PHE A 93 -1.99 -3.74 14.32
C PHE A 93 -1.32 -3.82 15.70
N SER A 94 -0.74 -2.71 16.16
CA SER A 94 -0.30 -2.57 17.55
C SER A 94 -1.51 -2.33 18.47
N GLU A 95 -1.28 -2.38 19.78
CA GLU A 95 -2.30 -2.05 20.79
C GLU A 95 -2.89 -0.64 20.65
N ASN A 96 -2.16 0.27 20.00
CA ASN A 96 -2.61 1.64 19.75
C ASN A 96 -3.77 1.76 18.73
N VAL A 97 -4.19 0.67 18.08
CA VAL A 97 -5.31 0.73 17.13
C VAL A 97 -6.62 1.15 17.79
N ASN A 98 -6.85 0.75 19.06
CA ASN A 98 -8.00 1.24 19.83
C ASN A 98 -7.95 2.75 20.03
N ARG A 99 -6.80 3.27 20.43
CA ARG A 99 -6.58 4.69 20.59
C ARG A 99 -6.79 5.46 19.29
N LEU A 100 -6.34 4.92 18.13
CA LEU A 100 -6.60 5.52 16.83
C LEU A 100 -8.10 5.68 16.58
N PHE A 101 -8.88 4.65 16.87
CA PHE A 101 -10.34 4.71 16.69
C PHE A 101 -10.97 5.75 17.62
N ASP A 102 -10.58 5.81 18.86
CA ASP A 102 -11.14 6.75 19.84
C ASP A 102 -10.74 8.20 19.53
N ASP A 103 -9.46 8.45 19.19
CA ASP A 103 -8.96 9.81 18.91
C ASP A 103 -9.58 10.41 17.62
N TYR A 104 -9.92 9.57 16.62
CA TYR A 104 -10.39 10.03 15.31
C TYR A 104 -11.85 9.73 14.99
N GLU A 105 -12.66 9.25 15.93
CA GLU A 105 -14.08 8.95 15.74
C GLU A 105 -14.85 10.13 15.12
N ASN A 106 -14.65 11.32 15.68
CA ASN A 106 -15.34 12.54 15.29
C ASN A 106 -14.49 13.46 14.39
N SER A 107 -13.38 12.94 13.85
CA SER A 107 -12.49 13.72 13.01
C SER A 107 -13.18 14.19 11.72
N VAL A 108 -12.90 15.44 11.35
CA VAL A 108 -13.36 16.07 10.11
C VAL A 108 -12.37 15.86 8.94
N MET A 109 -11.21 15.30 9.22
CA MET A 109 -10.16 15.05 8.23
C MET A 109 -10.65 14.10 7.12
N ASP A 110 -10.05 14.19 5.94
CA ASP A 110 -10.30 13.29 4.83
C ASP A 110 -9.39 12.05 4.89
N VAL A 111 -8.17 12.24 5.36
CA VAL A 111 -7.15 11.18 5.52
C VAL A 111 -6.36 11.38 6.80
N ILE A 112 -6.17 10.30 7.54
CA ILE A 112 -5.23 10.23 8.67
C ILE A 112 -4.07 9.31 8.25
N TYR A 113 -2.86 9.84 8.20
CA TYR A 113 -1.66 9.02 7.96
C TYR A 113 -1.22 8.33 9.25
N ILE A 114 -0.87 7.06 9.14
CA ILE A 114 -0.62 6.15 10.26
C ILE A 114 0.86 5.76 10.27
N PRO A 115 1.61 6.10 11.33
CA PRO A 115 2.95 5.60 11.53
C PRO A 115 2.99 4.09 11.70
N TYR A 116 4.04 3.49 11.19
CA TYR A 116 4.24 2.05 11.27
C TYR A 116 5.68 1.71 11.62
N LYS A 117 5.86 0.49 12.10
CA LYS A 117 7.14 -0.13 12.37
C LYS A 117 7.31 -1.33 11.46
N THR A 118 8.52 -1.54 10.96
CA THR A 118 8.84 -2.73 10.16
C THR A 118 9.68 -3.68 11.00
N ILE A 119 9.30 -4.95 10.99
CA ILE A 119 10.05 -6.02 11.68
C ILE A 119 10.34 -7.17 10.72
N ASP A 120 11.47 -7.83 10.94
CA ASP A 120 11.76 -9.09 10.29
C ASP A 120 10.89 -10.19 10.91
N LEU A 121 10.12 -10.91 10.07
CA LEU A 121 9.18 -11.93 10.55
C LEU A 121 9.89 -13.14 11.20
N ILE A 122 11.14 -13.39 10.85
CA ILE A 122 11.92 -14.55 11.33
C ILE A 122 12.69 -14.21 12.60
N THR A 123 13.42 -13.09 12.60
CA THR A 123 14.28 -12.70 13.73
C THR A 123 13.55 -11.86 14.77
N GLY A 124 12.44 -11.22 14.40
CA GLY A 124 11.73 -10.26 15.25
C GLY A 124 12.46 -8.92 15.41
N GLU A 125 13.58 -8.73 14.70
CA GLU A 125 14.35 -7.50 14.77
C GLU A 125 13.65 -6.34 14.05
N ASP A 126 13.84 -5.14 14.61
CA ASP A 126 13.39 -3.91 14.00
C ASP A 126 14.23 -3.62 12.75
N LEU A 127 13.56 -3.45 11.63
CA LEU A 127 14.18 -3.01 10.40
C LEU A 127 13.96 -1.51 10.24
N GLU A 128 15.03 -0.74 10.04
CA GLU A 128 14.91 0.65 9.61
C GLU A 128 14.41 0.69 8.17
N ASP A 129 13.11 0.87 7.99
CA ASP A 129 12.52 1.00 6.66
C ASP A 129 12.15 2.47 6.42
N GLY A 130 12.98 3.10 5.63
CA GLY A 130 13.18 4.53 5.56
C GLY A 130 12.22 5.31 4.71
N LEU A 131 10.92 5.28 4.71
CA LEU A 131 10.20 6.30 3.92
C LEU A 131 8.97 6.91 4.60
N CYS A 132 8.22 6.17 5.38
CA CYS A 132 7.08 6.76 6.08
C CYS A 132 7.36 7.18 7.51
N VAL A 133 8.35 6.58 8.19
CA VAL A 133 8.63 6.88 9.61
C VAL A 133 9.60 8.04 9.78
N THR A 134 10.67 8.09 8.97
CA THR A 134 11.71 9.15 9.09
C THR A 134 11.25 10.53 8.63
N ASN A 135 10.26 10.60 7.75
CA ASN A 135 9.73 11.88 7.25
C ASN A 135 8.47 12.33 8.01
N LEU A 136 7.88 11.49 8.87
CA LEU A 136 6.67 11.86 9.61
C LEU A 136 6.90 12.95 10.65
N GLU A 137 8.05 12.96 11.32
CA GLU A 137 8.37 14.03 12.28
C GLU A 137 8.53 15.38 11.58
N GLU A 138 9.16 15.42 10.41
CA GLU A 138 9.31 16.63 9.62
C GLU A 138 7.97 17.07 9.00
N ASP A 139 7.13 16.11 8.62
CA ASP A 139 5.80 16.34 8.06
C ASP A 139 4.74 16.70 9.13
N LEU A 140 4.91 16.28 10.39
CA LEU A 140 4.07 16.74 11.52
C LEU A 140 4.01 18.26 11.64
N TYR A 141 5.09 18.95 11.30
CA TYR A 141 5.15 20.41 11.31
C TYR A 141 4.58 21.06 10.03
N LYS A 142 4.47 20.30 8.95
CA LYS A 142 3.94 20.78 7.66
C LYS A 142 2.57 20.13 7.35
N LYS A 143 1.60 20.30 8.22
CA LYS A 143 0.20 19.78 8.11
C LYS A 143 -0.37 19.86 6.68
N ARG A 144 0.07 19.14 5.70
CA ARG A 144 -0.36 19.01 4.29
C ARG A 144 0.83 18.64 3.40
N SER A 145 1.78 17.87 3.93
CA SER A 145 2.97 17.56 3.15
C SER A 145 2.62 16.81 1.88
N ASP A 146 3.02 17.35 0.77
CA ASP A 146 2.92 16.71 -0.54
C ASP A 146 3.70 15.38 -0.60
N THR A 147 4.71 15.21 0.25
CA THR A 147 5.44 13.95 0.38
C THR A 147 4.52 12.81 0.84
N LEU A 148 3.71 13.01 1.87
CA LEU A 148 2.72 12.02 2.31
C LEU A 148 1.69 11.76 1.21
N ARG A 149 1.20 12.79 0.56
CA ARG A 149 0.20 12.69 -0.50
C ARG A 149 0.67 11.88 -1.68
N TYR A 150 1.92 12.09 -2.13
CA TYR A 150 2.42 11.56 -3.40
C TYR A 150 3.52 10.53 -3.29
N ARG A 151 3.99 10.18 -2.07
CA ARG A 151 5.05 9.20 -1.82
C ARG A 151 4.66 8.09 -0.84
N CYS A 152 3.66 8.30 0.00
CA CYS A 152 3.16 7.24 0.86
C CYS A 152 2.21 6.33 0.06
N TYR A 153 2.75 5.31 -0.62
CA TYR A 153 1.98 4.41 -1.47
C TYR A 153 1.25 3.31 -0.69
N SER A 154 1.69 3.01 0.53
CA SER A 154 1.14 1.95 1.36
C SER A 154 -0.31 2.24 1.76
N PRO A 155 -1.30 1.41 1.37
CA PRO A 155 -2.70 1.66 1.70
C PRO A 155 -2.98 1.45 3.19
N TRP A 156 -2.23 0.57 3.84
CA TRP A 156 -2.32 0.27 5.27
C TRP A 156 -1.72 1.37 6.17
N ALA A 157 -0.93 2.29 5.61
CA ALA A 157 -0.38 3.45 6.34
C ALA A 157 -1.33 4.65 6.35
N LYS A 158 -2.63 4.45 6.19
CA LYS A 158 -3.63 5.51 6.22
C LYS A 158 -5.04 5.02 6.53
N MET A 159 -5.79 5.86 7.20
CA MET A 159 -7.24 5.75 7.39
C MET A 159 -7.92 6.82 6.54
N VAL A 160 -8.87 6.42 5.69
CA VAL A 160 -9.44 7.27 4.64
C VAL A 160 -10.95 7.36 4.81
N LYS A 161 -11.51 8.56 4.61
CA LYS A 161 -12.95 8.76 4.66
C LYS A 161 -13.66 8.04 3.51
N VAL A 162 -14.61 7.16 3.81
CA VAL A 162 -15.35 6.36 2.82
C VAL A 162 -16.07 7.24 1.82
N SER A 163 -16.71 8.31 2.27
CA SER A 163 -17.43 9.26 1.40
C SER A 163 -16.52 9.91 0.34
N MET A 164 -15.21 10.06 0.61
CA MET A 164 -14.24 10.55 -0.36
C MET A 164 -13.94 9.47 -1.41
N ILE A 165 -13.72 8.20 -0.98
CA ILE A 165 -13.50 7.07 -1.88
C ILE A 165 -14.66 6.90 -2.86
N GLU A 166 -15.89 7.01 -2.37
CA GLU A 166 -17.12 6.90 -3.18
C GLU A 166 -17.27 8.08 -4.13
N ARG A 167 -17.18 9.31 -3.60
CA ARG A 167 -17.34 10.55 -4.38
C ARG A 167 -16.43 10.63 -5.59
N TYR A 168 -15.17 10.21 -5.44
CA TYR A 168 -14.16 10.27 -6.49
C TYR A 168 -13.95 8.92 -7.18
N SER A 169 -14.74 7.90 -6.85
CA SER A 169 -14.64 6.54 -7.41
C SER A 169 -13.21 5.97 -7.38
N ILE A 170 -12.48 6.20 -6.27
CA ILE A 170 -11.08 5.80 -6.14
C ILE A 170 -10.99 4.27 -6.03
N ARG A 171 -10.17 3.65 -6.87
CA ARG A 171 -9.99 2.18 -6.93
C ARG A 171 -8.51 1.83 -7.09
N PHE A 172 -8.18 0.62 -6.66
CA PHE A 172 -6.88 0.01 -6.90
C PHE A 172 -6.72 -0.38 -8.37
N GLU A 173 -5.47 -0.35 -8.87
CA GLU A 173 -5.17 -1.01 -10.13
C GLU A 173 -5.23 -2.53 -9.96
N GLU A 174 -5.89 -3.23 -10.89
CA GLU A 174 -5.96 -4.70 -10.87
C GLU A 174 -4.78 -5.27 -11.66
N VAL A 175 -3.59 -5.07 -11.11
CA VAL A 175 -2.30 -5.48 -11.67
C VAL A 175 -1.50 -6.28 -10.66
N VAL A 176 -0.54 -7.05 -11.15
CA VAL A 176 0.24 -8.01 -10.32
C VAL A 176 1.22 -7.34 -9.36
N ALA A 177 1.65 -6.11 -9.65
CA ALA A 177 2.55 -5.34 -8.78
C ALA A 177 2.26 -3.84 -8.85
N SER A 178 2.50 -3.10 -7.76
CA SER A 178 2.21 -1.66 -7.61
C SER A 178 0.72 -1.31 -7.78
N ASN A 179 -0.16 -2.24 -7.43
CA ASN A 179 -1.62 -2.03 -7.50
C ASN A 179 -2.10 -0.90 -6.57
N ASP A 180 -1.34 -0.57 -5.54
CA ASP A 180 -1.60 0.40 -4.48
C ASP A 180 -1.15 1.83 -4.83
N VAL A 181 -0.19 1.99 -5.73
CA VAL A 181 0.44 3.29 -6.03
C VAL A 181 -0.58 4.30 -6.56
N TRP A 182 -1.35 3.90 -7.59
CA TRP A 182 -2.38 4.75 -8.18
C TRP A 182 -3.48 5.12 -7.19
N PHE A 183 -3.96 4.14 -6.41
CA PHE A 183 -4.94 4.38 -5.35
C PHE A 183 -4.44 5.43 -4.35
N SER A 184 -3.23 5.26 -3.83
CA SER A 184 -2.65 6.13 -2.81
C SER A 184 -2.39 7.55 -3.30
N VAL A 185 -1.90 7.71 -4.53
CA VAL A 185 -1.70 9.03 -5.16
C VAL A 185 -3.03 9.76 -5.36
N ASN A 186 -4.09 9.05 -5.81
CA ASN A 186 -5.42 9.67 -5.93
C ASN A 186 -5.99 10.08 -4.58
N VAL A 187 -5.89 9.23 -3.55
CA VAL A 187 -6.27 9.58 -2.18
C VAL A 187 -5.56 10.87 -1.75
N GLY A 188 -4.24 10.93 -1.92
CA GLY A 188 -3.47 12.12 -1.57
C GLY A 188 -3.86 13.37 -2.34
N TYR A 189 -4.20 13.23 -3.61
CA TYR A 189 -4.59 14.34 -4.48
C TYR A 189 -5.94 14.96 -4.12
N VAL A 190 -6.96 14.12 -3.91
CA VAL A 190 -8.32 14.61 -3.67
C VAL A 190 -8.57 15.00 -2.22
N ALA A 191 -7.77 14.53 -1.27
CA ALA A 191 -7.91 14.86 0.13
C ALA A 191 -7.66 16.36 0.36
N LYS A 192 -8.60 17.05 0.96
CA LYS A 192 -8.48 18.47 1.33
C LYS A 192 -7.78 18.63 2.66
N GLU A 193 -8.27 17.94 3.67
CA GLU A 193 -7.75 17.97 5.02
C GLU A 193 -7.09 16.64 5.38
N ILE A 194 -5.83 16.69 5.81
CA ILE A 194 -5.08 15.53 6.26
C ILE A 194 -4.52 15.75 7.65
N ASP A 195 -4.35 14.65 8.39
CA ASP A 195 -3.65 14.66 9.67
C ASP A 195 -2.69 13.48 9.75
N ILE A 196 -1.85 13.47 10.78
CA ILE A 196 -0.87 12.41 11.04
C ILE A 196 -1.05 11.98 12.48
N CYS A 197 -1.30 10.70 12.68
CA CYS A 197 -1.29 10.07 13.99
C CYS A 197 0.14 10.11 14.57
N ASN A 198 0.30 10.42 15.86
CA ASN A 198 1.61 10.62 16.48
C ASN A 198 2.12 9.40 17.26
N TYR A 199 1.55 8.21 17.01
CA TYR A 199 1.96 6.94 17.61
C TYR A 199 1.91 5.81 16.58
N ILE A 200 2.75 4.77 16.80
CA ILE A 200 2.81 3.62 15.91
C ILE A 200 1.54 2.77 16.10
N VAL A 201 0.82 2.52 15.02
CA VAL A 201 -0.42 1.74 15.00
C VAL A 201 -0.26 0.44 14.21
N TYR A 202 0.59 0.41 13.21
CA TYR A 202 0.70 -0.72 12.30
C TYR A 202 2.09 -1.36 12.37
N ILE A 203 2.13 -2.69 12.33
CA ILE A 203 3.37 -3.46 12.33
C ILE A 203 3.45 -4.23 11.02
N ARG A 204 4.37 -3.79 10.17
CA ARG A 204 4.67 -4.43 8.91
C ARG A 204 5.68 -5.54 9.11
N ASN A 205 5.39 -6.73 8.59
CA ASN A 205 6.31 -7.85 8.60
C ASN A 205 7.03 -7.96 7.25
N VAL A 206 8.35 -8.07 7.30
CA VAL A 206 9.16 -8.41 6.14
C VAL A 206 9.53 -9.87 6.22
N ARG A 207 9.33 -10.60 5.14
CA ARG A 207 9.77 -11.98 4.99
C ARG A 207 10.59 -12.14 3.72
N TYR A 208 11.58 -13.01 3.78
CA TYR A 208 12.34 -13.39 2.60
C TYR A 208 11.40 -14.00 1.54
N GLY A 209 11.57 -13.59 0.28
CA GLY A 209 10.70 -14.05 -0.82
C GLY A 209 9.39 -13.26 -0.98
N SER A 210 9.19 -12.15 -0.26
CA SER A 210 8.03 -11.29 -0.50
C SER A 210 8.01 -10.74 -1.94
N LEU A 211 6.81 -10.50 -2.48
CA LEU A 211 6.61 -9.97 -3.84
C LEU A 211 7.34 -8.64 -4.10
N GLN A 212 7.62 -7.88 -3.05
CA GLN A 212 8.33 -6.61 -3.13
C GLN A 212 9.73 -6.74 -3.78
N TYR A 213 10.44 -7.82 -3.50
CA TYR A 213 11.80 -8.06 -4.00
C TYR A 213 11.84 -8.88 -5.30
N SER A 214 10.68 -9.28 -5.82
CA SER A 214 10.63 -10.09 -7.04
C SER A 214 11.05 -9.27 -8.26
N LEU A 215 12.06 -9.77 -8.98
CA LEU A 215 12.52 -9.26 -10.27
C LEU A 215 11.89 -10.03 -11.45
N ASN A 216 10.74 -10.67 -11.25
CA ASN A 216 10.01 -11.33 -12.33
C ASN A 216 9.64 -10.31 -13.42
N LYS A 217 9.71 -10.75 -14.69
CA LYS A 217 9.40 -9.93 -15.87
C LYS A 217 8.03 -9.25 -15.77
N GLU A 218 7.02 -9.99 -15.37
CA GLU A 218 5.64 -9.50 -15.30
C GLU A 218 5.51 -8.41 -14.23
N TYR A 219 6.12 -8.59 -13.07
CA TYR A 219 6.13 -7.59 -12.01
C TYR A 219 6.89 -6.33 -12.40
N LEU A 220 8.04 -6.46 -13.07
CA LEU A 220 8.80 -5.30 -13.55
C LEU A 220 7.99 -4.50 -14.56
N LEU A 221 7.36 -5.16 -15.54
CA LEU A 221 6.53 -4.49 -16.54
C LEU A 221 5.29 -3.82 -15.92
N SER A 222 4.68 -4.46 -14.93
CA SER A 222 3.57 -3.87 -14.16
C SER A 222 4.00 -2.58 -13.46
N ARG A 223 5.13 -2.62 -12.71
CA ARG A 223 5.69 -1.45 -12.02
C ARG A 223 6.03 -0.30 -12.98
N ILE A 224 6.62 -0.63 -14.13
CA ILE A 224 6.93 0.36 -15.17
C ILE A 224 5.65 1.01 -15.70
N LYS A 225 4.62 0.21 -16.03
CA LYS A 225 3.34 0.70 -16.55
C LYS A 225 2.64 1.63 -15.56
N VAL A 226 2.54 1.20 -14.30
CA VAL A 226 1.92 2.01 -13.24
C VAL A 226 2.75 3.27 -12.97
N GLY A 227 4.08 3.15 -12.95
CA GLY A 227 4.97 4.28 -12.80
C GLY A 227 4.79 5.35 -13.87
N TYR A 228 4.64 4.98 -15.14
CA TYR A 228 4.33 5.95 -16.21
C TYR A 228 2.98 6.62 -15.99
N LYS A 229 1.93 5.86 -15.68
CA LYS A 229 0.60 6.42 -15.42
C LYS A 229 0.63 7.48 -14.29
N VAL A 230 1.32 7.16 -13.20
CA VAL A 230 1.45 8.07 -12.06
C VAL A 230 2.30 9.29 -12.40
N ASN A 231 3.38 9.11 -13.16
CA ASN A 231 4.24 10.21 -13.57
C ASN A 231 3.54 11.17 -14.55
N ASP A 232 2.79 10.64 -15.50
CA ASP A 232 1.96 11.44 -16.42
C ASP A 232 0.98 12.30 -15.60
N PHE A 233 0.27 11.70 -14.64
CA PHE A 233 -0.64 12.41 -13.75
C PHE A 233 0.08 13.49 -12.89
N LEU A 234 1.21 13.15 -12.27
CA LEU A 234 1.98 14.10 -11.46
C LEU A 234 2.53 15.26 -12.30
N TYR A 235 2.81 15.03 -13.57
CA TYR A 235 3.16 16.09 -14.50
C TYR A 235 1.97 17.04 -14.73
N ASP A 236 0.79 16.49 -15.02
CA ASP A 236 -0.42 17.28 -15.29
C ASP A 236 -0.81 18.19 -14.13
N ILE A 237 -0.57 17.74 -12.90
CA ILE A 237 -0.84 18.51 -11.67
C ILE A 237 0.36 19.34 -11.18
N ASN A 238 1.45 19.45 -11.99
CA ASN A 238 2.67 20.18 -11.67
C ASN A 238 3.38 19.73 -10.37
N LYS A 239 3.45 18.40 -10.16
CA LYS A 239 4.09 17.73 -9.00
C LYS A 239 5.24 16.81 -9.44
N ILE A 240 6.07 17.28 -10.37
CA ILE A 240 7.17 16.50 -10.98
C ILE A 240 8.25 16.07 -9.98
N GLU A 241 8.40 16.74 -8.87
CA GLU A 241 9.32 16.39 -7.79
C GLU A 241 8.97 15.07 -7.09
N TYR A 242 7.72 14.61 -7.24
CA TYR A 242 7.21 13.37 -6.65
C TYR A 242 7.16 12.20 -7.65
N TYR A 243 7.79 12.31 -8.81
CA TYR A 243 7.81 11.24 -9.80
C TYR A 243 8.29 9.90 -9.25
N ASN A 244 7.63 8.83 -9.69
CA ASN A 244 8.00 7.46 -9.37
C ASN A 244 9.30 7.07 -10.10
N TYR A 245 10.14 6.22 -9.47
CA TYR A 245 11.45 5.81 -9.99
C TYR A 245 11.34 4.71 -11.06
N THR A 246 10.68 5.00 -12.16
CA THR A 246 10.47 4.04 -13.26
C THR A 246 11.78 3.56 -13.89
N LEU A 247 12.82 4.43 -13.92
CA LEU A 247 14.15 4.08 -14.47
C LEU A 247 14.75 2.85 -13.80
N TRP A 248 14.67 2.72 -12.47
CA TRP A 248 15.19 1.56 -11.74
C TRP A 248 14.61 0.25 -12.27
N PHE A 249 13.30 0.19 -12.48
CA PHE A 249 12.63 -1.00 -12.99
C PHE A 249 12.98 -1.28 -14.46
N VAL A 250 13.19 -0.24 -15.28
CA VAL A 250 13.66 -0.38 -16.66
C VAL A 250 15.08 -0.97 -16.69
N LEU A 251 16.00 -0.47 -15.84
CA LEU A 251 17.36 -0.98 -15.74
C LEU A 251 17.37 -2.44 -15.24
N ALA A 252 16.49 -2.82 -14.32
CA ALA A 252 16.39 -4.18 -13.83
C ALA A 252 16.03 -5.20 -14.95
N LEU A 253 15.40 -4.76 -16.04
CA LEU A 253 15.09 -5.61 -17.20
C LEU A 253 16.33 -6.13 -17.93
N ILE A 254 17.51 -5.55 -17.73
CA ILE A 254 18.79 -6.09 -18.27
C ILE A 254 18.95 -7.55 -17.84
N LYS A 255 18.59 -7.89 -16.60
CA LYS A 255 18.67 -9.26 -16.06
C LYS A 255 17.65 -10.22 -16.69
N ILE A 256 16.63 -9.71 -17.35
CA ILE A 256 15.58 -10.50 -18.02
C ILE A 256 15.91 -10.71 -19.50
N GLY A 257 16.42 -9.67 -20.18
CA GLY A 257 16.80 -9.76 -21.58
C GLY A 257 17.04 -8.40 -22.22
N LEU A 258 18.12 -8.30 -22.98
CA LEU A 258 18.58 -7.05 -23.59
C LEU A 258 17.58 -6.44 -24.57
N LEU A 259 16.89 -7.25 -25.37
CA LEU A 259 15.90 -6.75 -26.34
C LEU A 259 14.74 -6.04 -25.63
N LEU A 260 14.23 -6.65 -24.54
CA LEU A 260 13.17 -6.08 -23.74
C LEU A 260 13.63 -4.80 -23.04
N PHE A 261 14.85 -4.81 -22.49
CA PHE A 261 15.48 -3.65 -21.88
C PHE A 261 15.58 -2.48 -22.87
N PHE A 262 16.15 -2.68 -24.05
CA PHE A 262 16.29 -1.61 -25.05
C PHE A 262 14.91 -1.07 -25.50
N LYS A 263 13.93 -1.97 -25.71
CA LYS A 263 12.57 -1.54 -26.02
C LYS A 263 11.98 -0.62 -24.93
N GLN A 264 12.09 -1.01 -23.67
CA GLN A 264 11.56 -0.21 -22.56
C GLN A 264 12.39 1.04 -22.30
N MET A 265 13.69 1.03 -22.56
CA MET A 265 14.54 2.21 -22.47
C MET A 265 14.17 3.28 -23.49
N ILE A 266 13.89 2.89 -24.73
CA ILE A 266 13.40 3.82 -25.76
C ILE A 266 12.06 4.44 -25.34
N ILE A 267 11.13 3.62 -24.82
CA ILE A 267 9.84 4.11 -24.30
C ILE A 267 10.06 5.07 -23.13
N TYR A 268 10.98 4.74 -22.21
CA TYR A 268 11.33 5.60 -21.08
C TYR A 268 11.84 6.97 -21.53
N ILE A 269 12.79 7.00 -22.46
CA ILE A 269 13.36 8.24 -23.02
C ILE A 269 12.26 9.09 -23.67
N TYR A 270 11.36 8.46 -24.42
CA TYR A 270 10.29 9.17 -25.12
C TYR A 270 9.22 9.72 -24.16
N LYS A 271 8.82 8.92 -23.17
CA LYS A 271 7.74 9.28 -22.21
C LYS A 271 8.19 10.18 -21.08
N THR A 272 9.47 10.24 -20.77
CA THR A 272 9.96 10.96 -19.61
C THR A 272 10.59 12.30 -20.03
N HIS A 273 10.09 13.41 -19.49
CA HIS A 273 10.65 14.75 -19.76
C HIS A 273 12.12 14.83 -19.35
N ILE A 274 12.92 15.55 -20.14
CA ILE A 274 14.38 15.63 -19.97
C ILE A 274 14.83 16.02 -18.55
N ASN A 275 14.12 16.95 -17.92
CA ASN A 275 14.41 17.36 -16.54
C ASN A 275 14.20 16.24 -15.50
N VAL A 276 13.26 15.34 -15.78
CA VAL A 276 12.98 14.16 -14.95
C VAL A 276 14.01 13.07 -15.21
N GLN A 277 14.41 12.89 -16.45
CA GLN A 277 15.50 11.98 -16.80
C GLN A 277 16.78 12.35 -16.06
N LEU A 278 17.18 13.61 -16.09
CA LEU A 278 18.37 14.09 -15.40
C LEU A 278 18.28 13.89 -13.87
N ARG A 279 17.14 14.20 -13.27
CA ARG A 279 16.91 13.95 -11.83
C ARG A 279 16.93 12.45 -11.48
N SER A 280 16.32 11.60 -12.32
CA SER A 280 16.31 10.15 -12.12
C SER A 280 17.71 9.56 -12.23
N ILE A 281 18.52 10.04 -13.19
CA ILE A 281 19.92 9.66 -13.36
C ILE A 281 20.75 10.11 -12.16
N TYR A 282 20.60 11.37 -11.73
CA TYR A 282 21.31 11.90 -10.55
C TYR A 282 21.01 11.06 -9.28
N ARG A 283 19.73 10.75 -9.03
CA ARG A 283 19.35 9.95 -7.86
C ARG A 283 19.86 8.51 -7.95
N PHE A 284 19.81 7.90 -9.14
CA PHE A 284 20.40 6.59 -9.36
C PHE A 284 21.88 6.55 -8.98
N PHE A 285 22.68 7.51 -9.47
CA PHE A 285 24.08 7.61 -9.09
C PHE A 285 24.28 7.85 -7.60
N LYS A 286 23.50 8.69 -6.98
CA LYS A 286 23.55 8.93 -5.53
C LYS A 286 23.31 7.65 -4.73
N GLU A 287 22.29 6.85 -5.08
CA GLU A 287 22.00 5.57 -4.41
C GLU A 287 23.10 4.53 -4.66
N VAL A 288 23.63 4.46 -5.88
CA VAL A 288 24.75 3.54 -6.20
C VAL A 288 25.98 3.92 -5.39
N VAL A 289 26.36 5.19 -5.35
CA VAL A 289 27.50 5.68 -4.56
C VAL A 289 27.28 5.41 -3.07
N TYR A 290 26.09 5.65 -2.54
CA TYR A 290 25.78 5.38 -1.13
C TYR A 290 25.97 3.89 -0.77
N ARG A 291 25.52 2.98 -1.64
CA ARG A 291 25.70 1.51 -1.44
C ARG A 291 27.13 1.00 -1.63
N ILE A 292 27.99 1.76 -2.31
CA ILE A 292 29.43 1.40 -2.48
C ILE A 292 30.24 1.85 -1.27
N ILE A 293 29.78 2.90 -0.56
CA ILE A 293 30.47 3.49 0.59
C ILE A 293 30.09 2.80 1.92
N GLN A 294 28.96 2.09 1.96
CA GLN A 294 28.59 1.18 3.05
C GLN A 294 29.17 -0.23 2.80
#